data_a9189f105c8d3aacdc3a806e127767bf
#
_entry.id   a9189f105c8d3aacdc3a806e127767bf
#
_cell.length_a   1.000
_cell.length_b   1.000
_cell.length_c   1.000
_cell.angle_alpha   90.00
_cell.angle_beta   90.00
_cell.angle_gamma   90.00
#
_symmetry.space_group_name_H-M   'P 1'
#
loop_
_entity.id
_entity.type
_entity.pdbx_description
1 polymer ?
#
loop_
_entity_poly.entity_id
_entity_poly.type
_entity_poly.pdbx_seq_one_letter_code
_entity_poly.pdbx_strand_id
1 'polypeptide(L)'
;GEYLIDGMVALQPKIVEAAKEAAQIVESGFAAEIIVQKYSEKDAAKRRTAAQNKLYFHIYARIAKTLHGGDDRHSRRECKLLIGCRILRRDSAEFANVYDIVIRGLEYEKKLKAMDLISVSSIMSVKQGVEYIKKIIEKYNEAGVYFADIEGIEQYSAYPEAQS
;
A
#
# COMPACT_ATOMS: atom_id res chain seq x y z
N GLY A 1 17.23 2.51 -0.99
CA GLY A 1 16.94 1.44 -0.01
C GLY A 1 16.63 2.03 1.36
N GLU A 2 15.70 1.41 2.11
CA GLU A 2 15.46 1.74 3.52
C GLU A 2 16.22 0.74 4.39
N TYR A 3 17.10 1.23 5.28
CA TYR A 3 17.87 0.39 6.17
C TYR A 3 17.38 0.56 7.61
N LEU A 4 16.90 -0.50 8.21
CA LEU A 4 16.54 -0.52 9.64
C LEU A 4 17.78 -0.83 10.46
N ILE A 5 18.16 0.08 11.37
CA ILE A 5 19.35 -0.04 12.19
C ILE A 5 18.94 -0.35 13.63
N ASP A 6 19.26 -1.54 14.08
CA ASP A 6 19.03 -1.98 15.45
C ASP A 6 20.37 -2.08 16.20
N GLY A 7 20.59 -1.13 17.08
CA GLY A 7 21.81 -1.02 17.90
C GLY A 7 23.04 -0.42 17.21
N MET A 8 23.99 0.08 18.01
CA MET A 8 25.19 0.78 17.52
C MET A 8 26.15 -0.11 16.71
N VAL A 9 26.20 -1.41 16.96
CA VAL A 9 27.10 -2.35 16.29
C VAL A 9 26.61 -2.64 14.84
N ALA A 10 25.31 -2.58 14.61
CA ALA A 10 24.74 -2.77 13.27
C ALA A 10 24.69 -1.48 12.42
N LEU A 11 25.02 -0.33 13.02
CA LEU A 11 24.92 0.97 12.38
C LEU A 11 25.96 1.16 11.25
N GLN A 12 27.21 0.83 11.52
CA GLN A 12 28.32 1.08 10.58
C GLN A 12 28.17 0.35 9.23
N PRO A 13 27.91 -0.99 9.19
CA PRO A 13 27.76 -1.70 7.93
C PRO A 13 26.60 -1.16 7.08
N LYS A 14 25.47 -0.86 7.70
CA LYS A 14 24.26 -0.36 6.99
C LYS A 14 24.41 1.06 6.48
N ILE A 15 25.12 1.93 7.20
CA ILE A 15 25.46 3.27 6.71
C ILE A 15 26.39 3.19 5.51
N VAL A 16 27.40 2.32 5.56
CA VAL A 16 28.32 2.12 4.44
C VAL A 16 27.60 1.59 3.20
N GLU A 17 26.67 0.67 3.38
CA GLU A 17 25.85 0.12 2.28
C GLU A 17 24.92 1.20 1.67
N ALA A 18 24.22 1.96 2.49
CA ALA A 18 23.40 3.08 2.04
C ALA A 18 24.23 4.16 1.31
N ALA A 19 25.44 4.45 1.79
CA ALA A 19 26.35 5.39 1.13
C ALA A 19 26.83 4.88 -0.23
N LYS A 20 27.09 3.57 -0.37
CA LYS A 20 27.44 2.97 -1.66
C LYS A 20 26.30 3.03 -2.67
N GLU A 21 25.06 2.73 -2.25
CA GLU A 21 23.88 2.87 -3.11
C GLU A 21 23.68 4.34 -3.55
N ALA A 22 23.79 5.28 -2.61
CA ALA A 22 23.68 6.70 -2.93
C ALA A 22 24.76 7.16 -3.94
N ALA A 23 26.00 6.69 -3.79
CA ALA A 23 27.07 6.97 -4.73
C ALA A 23 26.76 6.43 -6.14
N GLN A 24 26.27 5.20 -6.27
CA GLN A 24 25.88 4.64 -7.56
C GLN A 24 24.74 5.42 -8.24
N ILE A 25 23.77 5.92 -7.46
CA ILE A 25 22.70 6.76 -7.97
C ILE A 25 23.25 8.09 -8.51
N VAL A 26 24.19 8.71 -7.79
CA VAL A 26 24.83 9.96 -8.22
C VAL A 26 25.68 9.75 -9.46
N GLU A 27 26.44 8.65 -9.54
CA GLU A 27 27.24 8.30 -10.71
C GLU A 27 26.36 8.06 -11.96
N SER A 28 25.14 7.61 -11.78
CA SER A 28 24.17 7.46 -12.88
C SER A 28 23.46 8.78 -13.28
N GLY A 29 23.85 9.90 -12.69
CA GLY A 29 23.35 11.24 -13.03
C GLY A 29 22.10 11.67 -12.29
N PHE A 30 21.71 10.96 -11.22
CA PHE A 30 20.57 11.31 -10.37
C PHE A 30 21.04 11.87 -9.02
N ALA A 31 20.19 12.69 -8.38
CA ALA A 31 20.42 13.14 -7.01
C ALA A 31 20.05 12.04 -6.01
N ALA A 32 20.84 11.89 -4.94
CA ALA A 32 20.57 10.96 -3.84
C ALA A 32 20.60 11.71 -2.51
N GLU A 33 19.70 11.35 -1.60
CA GLU A 33 19.62 11.86 -0.24
C GLU A 33 19.61 10.71 0.75
N ILE A 34 20.41 10.83 1.82
CA ILE A 34 20.42 9.87 2.94
C ILE A 34 19.75 10.56 4.13
N ILE A 35 18.59 10.05 4.53
CA ILE A 35 17.84 10.56 5.68
C ILE A 35 17.98 9.58 6.84
N VAL A 36 18.57 10.05 7.96
CA VAL A 36 18.65 9.29 9.20
C VAL A 36 17.60 9.82 10.16
N GLN A 37 16.61 8.99 10.50
CA GLN A 37 15.52 9.36 11.40
C GLN A 37 15.46 8.40 12.60
N LYS A 38 15.11 8.95 13.77
CA LYS A 38 14.85 8.13 14.96
C LYS A 38 13.49 7.44 14.80
N TYR A 39 13.51 6.12 14.80
CA TYR A 39 12.31 5.31 14.73
C TYR A 39 12.01 4.70 16.10
N SER A 40 10.76 4.76 16.56
CA SER A 40 10.27 3.92 17.64
C SER A 40 9.75 2.59 17.09
N GLU A 41 9.80 1.51 17.87
CA GLU A 41 9.19 0.22 17.50
C GLU A 41 7.70 0.37 17.17
N LYS A 42 7.00 1.30 17.83
CA LYS A 42 5.59 1.64 17.53
C LYS A 42 5.41 2.26 16.15
N ASP A 43 6.38 3.04 15.67
CA ASP A 43 6.32 3.65 14.35
C ASP A 43 6.70 2.65 13.26
N ALA A 44 7.65 1.76 13.52
CA ALA A 44 8.01 0.66 12.62
C ALA A 44 6.83 -0.32 12.42
N ALA A 45 6.10 -0.65 13.49
CA ALA A 45 4.90 -1.50 13.43
C ALA A 45 3.71 -0.84 12.71
N LYS A 46 3.69 0.48 12.61
CA LYS A 46 2.62 1.23 11.94
C LYS A 46 2.84 1.40 10.46
N ARG A 47 4.08 1.29 9.97
CA ARG A 47 4.37 1.54 8.56
C ARG A 47 4.14 0.28 7.71
N ARG A 48 3.43 0.51 6.64
CA ARG A 48 3.31 -0.41 5.53
C ARG A 48 4.70 -0.72 4.97
N THR A 49 5.02 -1.99 4.74
CA THR A 49 6.30 -2.40 4.16
C THR A 49 6.42 -1.95 2.71
N ALA A 50 7.65 -1.76 2.20
CA ALA A 50 7.90 -1.48 0.80
C ALA A 50 7.32 -2.58 -0.11
N ALA A 51 7.38 -3.84 0.33
CA ALA A 51 6.78 -4.97 -0.35
C ALA A 51 5.26 -4.85 -0.49
N GLN A 52 4.55 -4.47 0.58
CA GLN A 52 3.10 -4.21 0.51
C GLN A 52 2.77 -3.06 -0.44
N ASN A 53 3.61 -2.02 -0.47
CA ASN A 53 3.43 -0.90 -1.39
C ASN A 53 3.53 -1.37 -2.86
N LYS A 54 4.59 -2.10 -3.19
CA LYS A 54 4.80 -2.67 -4.53
C LYS A 54 3.59 -3.53 -4.93
N LEU A 55 3.13 -4.38 -4.02
CA LEU A 55 1.99 -5.27 -4.24
C LEU A 55 0.70 -4.50 -4.53
N TYR A 56 0.40 -3.40 -3.83
CA TYR A 56 -0.76 -2.58 -4.14
C TYR A 56 -0.75 -2.07 -5.57
N PHE A 57 0.38 -1.58 -6.07
CA PHE A 57 0.47 -1.10 -7.46
C PHE A 57 0.24 -2.23 -8.46
N HIS A 58 0.79 -3.42 -8.24
CA HIS A 58 0.56 -4.57 -9.12
C HIS A 58 -0.92 -5.00 -9.14
N ILE A 59 -1.57 -4.98 -7.98
CA ILE A 59 -3.00 -5.27 -7.85
C ILE A 59 -3.84 -4.24 -8.62
N TYR A 60 -3.58 -2.95 -8.44
CA TYR A 60 -4.33 -1.89 -9.13
C TYR A 60 -4.14 -1.96 -10.64
N ALA A 61 -2.92 -2.18 -11.11
CA ALA A 61 -2.62 -2.34 -12.53
C ALA A 61 -3.35 -3.56 -13.12
N ARG A 62 -3.44 -4.67 -12.38
CA ARG A 62 -4.18 -5.85 -12.82
C ARG A 62 -5.68 -5.57 -12.94
N ILE A 63 -6.29 -4.94 -11.95
CA ILE A 63 -7.70 -4.53 -11.98
C ILE A 63 -7.93 -3.58 -13.16
N ALA A 64 -7.08 -2.58 -13.33
CA ALA A 64 -7.16 -1.61 -14.42
C ALA A 64 -7.14 -2.29 -15.78
N LYS A 65 -6.18 -3.19 -16.00
CA LYS A 65 -6.05 -3.92 -17.25
C LYS A 65 -7.28 -4.78 -17.56
N THR A 66 -7.89 -5.38 -16.54
CA THR A 66 -9.00 -6.32 -16.73
C THR A 66 -10.34 -5.61 -16.85
N LEU A 67 -10.60 -4.56 -16.04
CA LEU A 67 -11.93 -3.97 -15.89
C LEU A 67 -12.04 -2.51 -16.33
N HIS A 68 -10.93 -1.75 -16.32
CA HIS A 68 -10.98 -0.29 -16.49
C HIS A 68 -10.14 0.21 -17.66
N GLY A 69 -9.92 -0.63 -18.68
CA GLY A 69 -9.21 -0.23 -19.91
C GLY A 69 -7.78 0.27 -19.68
N GLY A 70 -7.14 -0.11 -18.58
CA GLY A 70 -5.78 0.30 -18.20
C GLY A 70 -5.71 1.53 -17.30
N ASP A 71 -6.82 2.06 -16.80
CA ASP A 71 -6.82 3.21 -15.87
C ASP A 71 -6.49 2.79 -14.43
N ASP A 72 -5.20 2.75 -14.11
CA ASP A 72 -4.69 2.45 -12.76
C ASP A 72 -5.19 3.44 -11.71
N ARG A 73 -5.37 4.69 -12.08
CA ARG A 73 -5.84 5.72 -11.17
C ARG A 73 -7.28 5.48 -10.75
N HIS A 74 -8.13 5.08 -11.69
CA HIS A 74 -9.52 4.71 -11.39
C HIS A 74 -9.56 3.50 -10.46
N SER A 75 -8.83 2.43 -10.78
CA SER A 75 -8.74 1.22 -9.95
C SER A 75 -8.29 1.50 -8.53
N ARG A 76 -7.25 2.34 -8.37
CA ARG A 76 -6.76 2.76 -7.05
C ARG A 76 -7.82 3.53 -6.26
N ARG A 77 -8.51 4.48 -6.90
CA ARG A 77 -9.59 5.26 -6.28
C ARG A 77 -10.72 4.37 -5.81
N GLU A 78 -11.15 3.45 -6.65
CA GLU A 78 -12.25 2.52 -6.36
C GLU A 78 -11.88 1.60 -5.18
N CYS A 79 -10.71 0.98 -5.18
CA CYS A 79 -10.23 0.17 -4.06
C CYS A 79 -10.18 0.97 -2.75
N LYS A 80 -9.64 2.20 -2.78
CA LYS A 80 -9.62 3.08 -1.61
C LYS A 80 -11.03 3.38 -1.09
N LEU A 81 -11.95 3.76 -1.98
CA LEU A 81 -13.30 4.15 -1.61
C LEU A 81 -14.11 2.97 -1.08
N LEU A 82 -14.16 1.87 -1.84
CA LEU A 82 -15.07 0.76 -1.55
C LEU A 82 -14.57 -0.16 -0.44
N ILE A 83 -13.26 -0.26 -0.26
CA ILE A 83 -12.66 -1.19 0.70
C ILE A 83 -11.87 -0.44 1.78
N GLY A 84 -10.92 0.38 1.39
CA GLY A 84 -10.02 1.05 2.32
C GLY A 84 -10.74 1.97 3.31
N CYS A 85 -11.64 2.81 2.82
CA CYS A 85 -12.43 3.69 3.68
C CYS A 85 -13.32 2.91 4.65
N ARG A 86 -13.84 1.74 4.26
CA ARG A 86 -14.66 0.90 5.15
C ARG A 86 -13.85 0.35 6.32
N ILE A 87 -12.63 -0.12 6.06
CA ILE A 87 -11.71 -0.61 7.10
C ILE A 87 -11.37 0.53 8.08
N LEU A 88 -10.95 1.68 7.56
CA LEU A 88 -10.57 2.82 8.40
C LEU A 88 -11.74 3.37 9.22
N ARG A 89 -12.94 3.48 8.63
CA ARG A 89 -14.14 3.93 9.35
C ARG A 89 -14.57 2.99 10.48
N ARG A 90 -14.38 1.70 10.30
CA ARG A 90 -14.64 0.70 11.36
C ARG A 90 -13.69 0.86 12.54
N ASP A 91 -12.41 1.12 12.26
CA ASP A 91 -11.34 1.03 13.23
C ASP A 91 -10.92 2.40 13.81
N SER A 92 -11.35 3.53 13.21
CA SER A 92 -11.02 4.89 13.63
C SER A 92 -12.26 5.78 13.63
N ALA A 93 -12.68 6.18 14.83
CA ALA A 93 -13.78 7.13 14.99
C ALA A 93 -13.45 8.51 14.39
N GLU A 94 -12.19 8.93 14.47
CA GLU A 94 -11.73 10.19 13.87
C GLU A 94 -11.86 10.15 12.33
N PHE A 95 -11.38 9.07 11.71
CA PHE A 95 -11.53 8.89 10.26
C PHE A 95 -13.01 8.80 9.85
N ALA A 96 -13.83 8.09 10.63
CA ALA A 96 -15.27 7.99 10.38
C ALA A 96 -15.95 9.37 10.40
N ASN A 97 -15.63 10.19 11.39
CA ASN A 97 -16.15 11.56 11.49
C ASN A 97 -15.77 12.41 10.28
N VAL A 98 -14.50 12.43 9.91
CA VAL A 98 -14.02 13.20 8.73
C VAL A 98 -14.70 12.69 7.46
N TYR A 99 -14.80 11.37 7.28
CA TYR A 99 -15.47 10.77 6.12
C TYR A 99 -16.94 11.18 6.05
N ASP A 100 -17.66 11.14 7.16
CA ASP A 100 -19.09 11.46 7.20
C ASP A 100 -19.37 12.94 6.92
N ILE A 101 -18.49 13.84 7.35
CA ILE A 101 -18.61 15.27 7.07
C ILE A 101 -18.23 15.61 5.62
N VAL A 102 -17.15 15.05 5.11
CA VAL A 102 -16.53 15.52 3.85
C VAL A 102 -16.93 14.67 2.65
N ILE A 103 -17.08 13.35 2.83
CA ILE A 103 -17.17 12.40 1.70
C ILE A 103 -18.56 11.80 1.56
N ARG A 104 -19.23 11.50 2.67
CA ARG A 104 -20.49 10.72 2.66
C ARG A 104 -21.57 11.31 1.75
N GLY A 105 -21.75 12.63 1.78
CA GLY A 105 -22.76 13.35 1.00
C GLY A 105 -22.43 13.59 -0.47
N LEU A 106 -21.21 13.26 -0.92
CA LEU A 106 -20.83 13.45 -2.31
C LEU A 106 -21.43 12.40 -3.23
N GLU A 107 -21.66 12.78 -4.49
CA GLU A 107 -21.95 11.83 -5.56
C GLU A 107 -20.77 10.89 -5.82
N TYR A 108 -21.03 9.72 -6.40
CA TYR A 108 -20.02 8.65 -6.57
C TYR A 108 -18.75 9.12 -7.28
N GLU A 109 -18.88 9.82 -8.40
CA GLU A 109 -17.75 10.33 -9.17
C GLU A 109 -16.89 11.34 -8.38
N LYS A 110 -17.54 12.17 -7.57
CA LYS A 110 -16.84 13.10 -6.67
C LYS A 110 -16.14 12.38 -5.53
N LYS A 111 -16.74 11.32 -4.99
CA LYS A 111 -16.08 10.44 -4.00
C LYS A 111 -14.83 9.79 -4.58
N LEU A 112 -14.89 9.26 -5.79
CA LEU A 112 -13.71 8.69 -6.46
C LEU A 112 -12.60 9.73 -6.61
N LYS A 113 -12.91 10.92 -7.09
CA LYS A 113 -11.91 12.00 -7.23
C LYS A 113 -11.31 12.42 -5.88
N ALA A 114 -12.12 12.48 -4.82
CA ALA A 114 -11.63 12.78 -3.48
C ALA A 114 -10.60 11.78 -2.97
N MET A 115 -10.61 10.52 -3.45
CA MET A 115 -9.63 9.50 -3.07
C MET A 115 -8.20 9.81 -3.52
N ASP A 116 -7.96 10.74 -4.42
CA ASP A 116 -6.62 11.22 -4.74
C ASP A 116 -6.04 12.11 -3.63
N LEU A 117 -6.89 12.83 -2.92
CA LEU A 117 -6.50 13.75 -1.87
C LEU A 117 -6.43 13.09 -0.50
N ILE A 118 -7.09 11.95 -0.32
CA ILE A 118 -7.18 11.26 0.97
C ILE A 118 -6.15 10.14 1.05
N SER A 119 -5.32 10.21 2.09
CA SER A 119 -4.33 9.20 2.41
C SER A 119 -4.99 7.97 3.07
N VAL A 120 -5.61 7.10 2.28
CA VAL A 120 -6.30 5.90 2.79
C VAL A 120 -5.29 4.80 3.12
N SER A 121 -4.58 4.30 2.11
CA SER A 121 -3.68 3.14 2.30
C SER A 121 -2.38 3.47 3.04
N SER A 122 -1.93 4.74 3.07
CA SER A 122 -0.71 5.15 3.78
C SER A 122 -0.89 5.32 5.29
N ILE A 123 -2.11 5.50 5.77
CA ILE A 123 -2.42 5.60 7.20
C ILE A 123 -2.83 4.27 7.82
N MET A 124 -2.96 3.21 7.02
CA MET A 124 -3.28 1.88 7.51
C MET A 124 -2.12 1.28 8.29
N SER A 125 -2.44 0.61 9.41
CA SER A 125 -1.52 -0.32 10.07
C SER A 125 -1.21 -1.52 9.17
N VAL A 126 -0.14 -2.26 9.47
CA VAL A 126 0.21 -3.50 8.74
C VAL A 126 -0.97 -4.47 8.71
N LYS A 127 -1.66 -4.66 9.84
CA LYS A 127 -2.84 -5.55 9.94
C LYS A 127 -3.97 -5.09 9.02
N GLN A 128 -4.27 -3.79 9.00
CA GLN A 128 -5.28 -3.23 8.10
C GLN A 128 -4.87 -3.34 6.63
N GLY A 129 -3.58 -3.19 6.33
CA GLY A 129 -3.05 -3.38 4.99
C GLY A 129 -3.20 -4.82 4.49
N VAL A 130 -2.97 -5.82 5.37
CA VAL A 130 -3.22 -7.24 5.06
C VAL A 130 -4.71 -7.48 4.78
N GLU A 131 -5.60 -6.97 5.63
CA GLU A 131 -7.05 -7.09 5.44
C GLU A 131 -7.49 -6.40 4.13
N TYR A 132 -6.91 -5.24 3.84
CA TYR A 132 -7.20 -4.49 2.63
C TYR A 132 -6.88 -5.28 1.36
N ILE A 133 -5.69 -5.91 1.30
CA ILE A 133 -5.29 -6.76 0.17
C ILE A 133 -6.27 -7.95 0.03
N LYS A 134 -6.55 -8.67 1.12
CA LYS A 134 -7.48 -9.82 1.10
C LYS A 134 -8.84 -9.44 0.54
N LYS A 135 -9.42 -8.34 1.03
CA LYS A 135 -10.73 -7.87 0.56
C LYS A 135 -10.74 -7.39 -0.89
N ILE A 136 -9.62 -6.84 -1.39
CA ILE A 136 -9.49 -6.53 -2.81
C ILE A 136 -9.50 -7.82 -3.63
N ILE A 137 -8.69 -8.81 -3.24
CA ILE A 137 -8.61 -10.11 -3.94
C ILE A 137 -10.00 -10.77 -3.98
N GLU A 138 -10.67 -10.87 -2.84
CA GLU A 138 -12.02 -11.44 -2.74
C GLU A 138 -12.98 -10.75 -3.72
N LYS A 139 -13.13 -9.43 -3.60
CA LYS A 139 -14.06 -8.66 -4.41
C LYS A 139 -13.80 -8.77 -5.91
N TYR A 140 -12.55 -8.66 -6.31
CA TYR A 140 -12.21 -8.60 -7.74
C TYR A 140 -12.01 -9.97 -8.39
N ASN A 141 -11.75 -11.03 -7.61
CA ASN A 141 -11.87 -12.41 -8.09
C ASN A 141 -13.30 -12.72 -8.52
N GLU A 142 -14.30 -12.29 -7.74
CA GLU A 142 -15.72 -12.42 -8.11
C GLU A 142 -16.04 -11.67 -9.43
N ALA A 143 -15.32 -10.60 -9.70
CA ALA A 143 -15.42 -9.84 -10.94
C ALA A 143 -14.56 -10.38 -12.10
N GLY A 144 -13.90 -11.53 -11.92
CA GLY A 144 -13.10 -12.19 -12.94
C GLY A 144 -11.65 -11.70 -13.06
N VAL A 145 -11.14 -10.94 -12.09
CA VAL A 145 -9.74 -10.51 -12.07
C VAL A 145 -8.88 -11.61 -11.43
N TYR A 146 -7.88 -12.09 -12.15
CA TYR A 146 -6.98 -13.12 -11.67
C TYR A 146 -5.69 -12.52 -11.10
N PHE A 147 -5.31 -12.91 -9.88
CA PHE A 147 -4.16 -12.34 -9.15
C PHE A 147 -3.05 -13.36 -8.83
N ALA A 148 -3.26 -14.66 -8.99
CA ALA A 148 -2.36 -15.69 -8.47
C ALA A 148 -0.93 -15.66 -9.07
N ASP A 149 -0.72 -15.00 -10.20
CA ASP A 149 0.59 -14.81 -10.84
C ASP A 149 1.32 -13.54 -10.37
N ILE A 150 0.75 -12.77 -9.44
CA ILE A 150 1.40 -11.59 -8.87
C ILE A 150 2.33 -12.03 -7.75
N GLU A 151 3.62 -11.73 -7.87
CA GLU A 151 4.64 -12.03 -6.87
C GLU A 151 4.24 -11.49 -5.48
N GLY A 152 4.26 -12.37 -4.47
CA GLY A 152 3.93 -12.02 -3.08
C GLY A 152 2.44 -12.01 -2.77
N ILE A 153 1.56 -12.36 -3.71
CA ILE A 153 0.10 -12.40 -3.48
C ILE A 153 -0.30 -13.63 -2.66
N GLU A 154 0.46 -14.72 -2.75
CA GLU A 154 0.17 -16.02 -2.13
C GLU A 154 0.00 -15.92 -0.62
N GLN A 155 0.73 -15.04 0.03
CA GLN A 155 0.64 -14.83 1.48
C GLN A 155 -0.67 -14.12 1.93
N TYR A 156 -1.42 -13.58 0.97
CA TYR A 156 -2.69 -12.87 1.22
C TYR A 156 -3.90 -13.61 0.66
N SER A 157 -3.69 -14.52 -0.27
CA SER A 157 -4.75 -15.29 -0.89
C SER A 157 -5.09 -16.49 0.00
N ALA A 158 -6.32 -16.56 0.49
CA ALA A 158 -6.92 -17.81 0.94
C ALA A 158 -7.40 -18.60 -0.28
N TYR A 159 -6.52 -18.90 -1.24
CA TYR A 159 -6.84 -19.91 -2.22
C TYR A 159 -6.76 -21.26 -1.50
N PRO A 160 -7.83 -22.08 -1.48
CA PRO A 160 -7.67 -23.47 -1.15
C PRO A 160 -6.66 -24.04 -2.16
N GLU A 161 -5.61 -24.66 -1.66
CA GLU A 161 -4.68 -25.42 -2.49
C GLU A 161 -5.51 -26.28 -3.44
N ALA A 162 -5.27 -26.13 -4.74
CA ALA A 162 -5.86 -27.03 -5.71
C ALA A 162 -5.43 -28.44 -5.29
N GLN A 163 -6.36 -29.19 -4.72
CA GLN A 163 -6.12 -30.59 -4.38
C GLN A 163 -5.81 -31.30 -5.69
N SER A 164 -4.56 -31.71 -5.80
CA SER A 164 -4.02 -32.55 -6.88
C SER A 164 -4.73 -33.88 -6.91
#